data_07ce7d0fcecd6204998366a6478da17d
#
_entry.id   07ce7d0fcecd6204998366a6478da17d
#
_cell.length_a   1.000
_cell.length_b   1.000
_cell.length_c   1.000
_cell.angle_alpha   90.00
_cell.angle_beta   90.00
_cell.angle_gamma   90.00
#
_symmetry.space_group_name_H-M   'P 1'
#
loop_
_entity.id
_entity.type
_entity.pdbx_description
1 polymer ?
#
loop_
_entity_poly.entity_id
_entity_poly.type
_entity_poly.pdbx_seq_one_letter_code
_entity_poly.pdbx_strand_id
1 'polypeptide(L)'
;FHLSSALKAANAYKKKGTSATLIFQYLFLLIFSSRSMYMNLLIGKDTPDFAKDTVYRFMKMLQINWIRFTTILSSRIIKDAIVPLDSADRANVLIIDDSMFERNRSKKVELLAKAYDHAKHCYKFGFRMLTLGWSDGSTFLPVNSILLSTENKKNRVNDAKEVDKRTVGYKRRMLAVEKGTIAMLELLKSAKKADIPAKYVLFDSWFSSPSSLHSVKEIGYDVIAMVKKTPKMFFRYHDEDMPLTTIYNKNKKRRGRSRYLLSVKVDVVKDGIIIPAKVVYVRNRNKRNEYLCIMSTDVNLSEDEIIRIYGKRWDIEVFFKVCKSYLNLSKECKSMSYDAMTAHTAIVFTRYMMLSLESRESNDTRSMGELFLYFSDEMSDITWIQAFQMLLQMFRTLLADHIDISNEKIDELVDAFMDAIPILLKSKLQAA
;
A
#
# COMPACT_ATOMS: atom_id res chain seq x y z
N PHE A 1 8.54 13.79 -3.04
CA PHE A 1 7.89 12.64 -3.72
C PHE A 1 7.84 12.76 -5.25
N HIS A 2 8.19 13.88 -5.85
CA HIS A 2 7.98 14.11 -7.29
C HIS A 2 6.57 13.72 -7.76
N LEU A 3 5.55 14.07 -6.97
CA LEU A 3 4.14 13.70 -7.13
C LEU A 3 3.61 13.99 -8.53
N SER A 4 3.86 15.22 -9.04
CA SER A 4 3.40 15.65 -10.37
C SER A 4 3.91 14.73 -11.48
N SER A 5 5.18 14.37 -11.44
CA SER A 5 5.80 13.46 -12.41
C SER A 5 5.24 12.03 -12.32
N ALA A 6 4.98 11.53 -11.10
CA ALA A 6 4.36 10.21 -10.90
C ALA A 6 2.91 10.18 -11.40
N LEU A 7 2.12 11.22 -11.14
CA LEU A 7 0.76 11.38 -11.67
C LEU A 7 0.77 11.42 -13.20
N LYS A 8 1.64 12.22 -13.80
CA LYS A 8 1.78 12.31 -15.27
C LYS A 8 2.16 10.96 -15.89
N ALA A 9 3.11 10.24 -15.30
CA ALA A 9 3.53 8.91 -15.75
C ALA A 9 2.40 7.86 -15.65
N ALA A 10 1.42 8.09 -14.76
CA ALA A 10 0.23 7.25 -14.59
C ALA A 10 -1.00 7.74 -15.40
N ASN A 11 -0.82 8.62 -16.37
CA ASN A 11 -1.87 9.25 -17.18
C ASN A 11 -2.86 10.11 -16.36
N ALA A 12 -2.46 10.57 -15.16
CA ALA A 12 -3.25 11.50 -14.36
C ALA A 12 -2.91 12.95 -14.75
N TYR A 13 -3.38 13.39 -15.90
CA TYR A 13 -3.22 14.77 -16.39
C TYR A 13 -4.51 15.30 -16.96
N LYS A 14 -4.65 16.63 -16.98
CA LYS A 14 -5.75 17.37 -17.59
C LYS A 14 -5.20 18.37 -18.58
N LYS A 15 -5.84 18.47 -19.74
CA LYS A 15 -5.46 19.42 -20.79
C LYS A 15 -5.94 20.85 -20.51
N LYS A 16 -7.03 21.00 -19.74
CA LYS A 16 -7.63 22.31 -19.40
C LYS A 16 -8.14 22.32 -17.96
N GLY A 17 -8.18 23.50 -17.35
CA GLY A 17 -8.67 23.74 -15.99
C GLY A 17 -7.66 23.30 -14.91
N THR A 18 -8.13 23.14 -13.68
CA THR A 18 -7.31 22.81 -12.50
C THR A 18 -6.44 21.58 -12.72
N SER A 19 -5.15 21.66 -12.39
CA SER A 19 -4.20 20.56 -12.58
C SER A 19 -4.56 19.32 -11.77
N ALA A 20 -4.22 18.14 -12.27
CA ALA A 20 -4.40 16.89 -11.54
C ALA A 20 -3.63 16.84 -10.22
N THR A 21 -2.44 17.46 -10.21
CA THR A 21 -1.59 17.54 -9.00
C THR A 21 -2.28 18.34 -7.90
N LEU A 22 -2.83 19.51 -8.22
CA LEU A 22 -3.50 20.35 -7.23
C LEU A 22 -4.75 19.65 -6.64
N ILE A 23 -5.55 18.98 -7.50
CA ILE A 23 -6.71 18.22 -7.03
C ILE A 23 -6.27 17.05 -6.13
N PHE A 24 -5.19 16.36 -6.48
CA PHE A 24 -4.65 15.27 -5.67
C PHE A 24 -4.13 15.79 -4.32
N GLN A 25 -3.38 16.88 -4.30
CA GLN A 25 -2.88 17.51 -3.07
C GLN A 25 -4.03 17.93 -2.16
N TYR A 26 -5.07 18.55 -2.69
CA TYR A 26 -6.27 18.88 -1.94
C TYR A 26 -6.89 17.64 -1.26
N LEU A 27 -7.12 16.57 -2.04
CA LEU A 27 -7.66 15.31 -1.50
C LEU A 27 -6.72 14.66 -0.47
N PHE A 28 -5.42 14.75 -0.69
CA PHE A 28 -4.41 14.23 0.24
C PHE A 28 -4.49 14.92 1.60
N LEU A 29 -4.59 16.25 1.62
CA LEU A 29 -4.57 17.07 2.83
C LEU A 29 -5.88 17.02 3.64
N LEU A 30 -7.01 16.71 3.04
CA LEU A 30 -8.32 16.72 3.71
C LEU A 30 -8.36 15.91 5.02
N ILE A 31 -7.62 14.80 5.10
CA ILE A 31 -7.62 13.94 6.28
C ILE A 31 -7.00 14.64 7.50
N PHE A 32 -5.94 15.42 7.29
CA PHE A 32 -5.22 16.13 8.36
C PHE A 32 -6.02 17.32 8.90
N SER A 33 -6.94 17.88 8.11
CA SER A 33 -7.85 18.92 8.55
C SER A 33 -9.10 18.39 9.29
N SER A 34 -9.20 17.07 9.50
CA SER A 34 -10.37 16.41 10.10
C SER A 34 -11.71 16.72 9.43
N ARG A 35 -11.70 17.22 8.19
CA ARG A 35 -12.89 17.64 7.44
C ARG A 35 -13.13 16.72 6.25
N SER A 36 -14.40 16.48 5.95
CA SER A 36 -14.77 15.94 4.65
C SER A 36 -14.75 17.03 3.58
N MET A 37 -14.60 16.67 2.32
CA MET A 37 -14.72 17.61 1.21
C MET A 37 -16.01 18.41 1.27
N TYR A 38 -17.15 17.79 1.62
CA TYR A 38 -18.45 18.46 1.77
C TYR A 38 -18.40 19.52 2.87
N MET A 39 -17.89 19.17 4.04
CA MET A 39 -17.78 20.11 5.17
C MET A 39 -16.84 21.27 4.86
N ASN A 40 -15.70 20.99 4.22
CA ASN A 40 -14.75 22.02 3.83
C ASN A 40 -15.38 23.03 2.85
N LEU A 41 -16.09 22.55 1.82
CA LEU A 41 -16.77 23.41 0.85
C LEU A 41 -17.98 24.15 1.42
N LEU A 42 -18.70 23.57 2.41
CA LEU A 42 -19.84 24.18 3.05
C LEU A 42 -19.42 25.34 3.95
N ILE A 43 -18.35 25.19 4.72
CA ILE A 43 -17.84 26.20 5.63
C ILE A 43 -17.26 27.40 4.85
N GLY A 44 -16.83 27.20 3.61
CA GLY A 44 -16.27 28.26 2.76
C GLY A 44 -14.94 28.83 3.25
N LYS A 45 -14.33 28.23 4.28
CA LYS A 45 -13.03 28.62 4.82
C LYS A 45 -11.94 27.75 4.21
N ASP A 46 -10.92 28.37 3.63
CA ASP A 46 -9.80 27.69 2.95
C ASP A 46 -10.27 26.76 1.81
N THR A 47 -11.28 27.21 1.05
CA THR A 47 -11.81 26.45 -0.09
C THR A 47 -10.90 26.57 -1.30
N PRO A 48 -10.71 25.49 -2.08
CA PRO A 48 -9.97 25.55 -3.33
C PRO A 48 -10.77 26.34 -4.40
N ASP A 49 -10.08 26.93 -5.38
CA ASP A 49 -10.65 27.62 -6.53
C ASP A 49 -11.33 26.69 -7.55
N PHE A 50 -11.85 25.55 -7.12
CA PHE A 50 -12.52 24.59 -7.99
C PHE A 50 -13.73 23.93 -7.31
N ALA A 51 -14.75 23.66 -8.10
CA ALA A 51 -15.98 23.03 -7.62
C ALA A 51 -15.79 21.54 -7.28
N LYS A 52 -16.66 21.00 -6.41
CA LYS A 52 -16.73 19.57 -6.04
C LYS A 52 -16.76 18.61 -7.24
N ASP A 53 -17.41 19.01 -8.33
CA ASP A 53 -17.53 18.19 -9.53
C ASP A 53 -16.19 18.00 -10.26
N THR A 54 -15.25 18.94 -10.09
CA THR A 54 -13.87 18.81 -10.58
C THR A 54 -13.16 17.65 -9.89
N VAL A 55 -13.34 17.53 -8.58
CA VAL A 55 -12.79 16.42 -7.79
C VAL A 55 -13.42 15.08 -8.17
N TYR A 56 -14.76 15.03 -8.26
CA TYR A 56 -15.45 13.78 -8.62
C TYR A 56 -15.10 13.32 -10.04
N ARG A 57 -14.97 14.26 -10.99
CA ARG A 57 -14.53 13.94 -12.37
C ARG A 57 -13.11 13.40 -12.37
N PHE A 58 -12.19 14.03 -11.64
CA PHE A 58 -10.81 13.55 -11.52
C PHE A 58 -10.75 12.12 -10.97
N MET A 59 -11.42 11.83 -9.86
CA MET A 59 -11.43 10.50 -9.25
C MET A 59 -12.04 9.41 -10.16
N LYS A 60 -12.91 9.79 -11.10
CA LYS A 60 -13.58 8.88 -12.04
C LYS A 60 -12.89 8.76 -13.40
N MET A 61 -11.73 9.39 -13.60
CA MET A 61 -11.01 9.35 -14.88
C MET A 61 -10.57 7.94 -15.24
N LEU A 62 -11.04 7.44 -16.39
CA LEU A 62 -10.79 6.08 -16.86
C LEU A 62 -9.34 5.84 -17.30
N GLN A 63 -8.64 6.89 -17.72
CA GLN A 63 -7.26 6.79 -18.22
C GLN A 63 -6.22 6.65 -17.10
N ILE A 64 -6.53 7.04 -15.85
CA ILE A 64 -5.54 7.02 -14.77
C ILE A 64 -5.23 5.58 -14.36
N ASN A 65 -3.95 5.24 -14.37
CA ASN A 65 -3.46 3.95 -13.86
C ASN A 65 -2.96 4.09 -12.41
N TRP A 66 -3.87 3.87 -11.47
CA TRP A 66 -3.57 4.00 -10.04
C TRP A 66 -2.55 2.97 -9.53
N ILE A 67 -2.55 1.74 -10.08
CA ILE A 67 -1.51 0.73 -9.78
C ILE A 67 -0.14 1.27 -10.18
N ARG A 68 -0.01 1.80 -11.40
CA ARG A 68 1.24 2.38 -11.87
C ARG A 68 1.67 3.59 -11.05
N PHE A 69 0.71 4.45 -10.67
CA PHE A 69 0.98 5.64 -9.85
C PHE A 69 1.61 5.26 -8.52
N THR A 70 0.95 4.40 -7.74
CA THR A 70 1.44 4.00 -6.41
C THR A 70 2.74 3.20 -6.51
N THR A 71 2.88 2.33 -7.53
CA THR A 71 4.12 1.57 -7.75
C THR A 71 5.32 2.49 -8.05
N ILE A 72 5.16 3.50 -8.92
CA ILE A 72 6.24 4.46 -9.24
C ILE A 72 6.62 5.25 -8.00
N LEU A 73 5.63 5.75 -7.26
CA LEU A 73 5.86 6.55 -6.08
C LEU A 73 6.59 5.75 -5.00
N SER A 74 6.11 4.54 -4.71
CA SER A 74 6.74 3.61 -3.76
C SER A 74 8.15 3.24 -4.19
N SER A 75 8.38 2.93 -5.49
CA SER A 75 9.72 2.60 -6.00
C SER A 75 10.72 3.72 -5.78
N ARG A 76 10.32 4.97 -6.01
CA ARG A 76 11.18 6.14 -5.76
C ARG A 76 11.52 6.28 -4.28
N ILE A 77 10.52 6.25 -3.41
CA ILE A 77 10.73 6.36 -1.96
C ILE A 77 11.66 5.25 -1.48
N ILE A 78 11.43 4.01 -1.91
CA ILE A 78 12.26 2.87 -1.51
C ILE A 78 13.72 3.10 -1.95
N LYS A 79 13.94 3.43 -3.23
CA LYS A 79 15.28 3.54 -3.79
C LYS A 79 16.04 4.77 -3.31
N ASP A 80 15.37 5.90 -3.27
CA ASP A 80 16.02 7.20 -3.08
C ASP A 80 16.12 7.56 -1.58
N ALA A 81 15.18 7.11 -0.75
CA ALA A 81 15.13 7.49 0.67
C ALA A 81 15.36 6.32 1.65
N ILE A 82 14.81 5.13 1.39
CA ILE A 82 14.86 4.05 2.38
C ILE A 82 16.10 3.15 2.23
N VAL A 83 16.41 2.70 1.00
CA VAL A 83 17.56 1.82 0.74
C VAL A 83 18.89 2.43 1.18
N PRO A 84 19.16 3.74 1.01
CA PRO A 84 20.37 4.36 1.53
C PRO A 84 20.53 4.30 3.06
N LEU A 85 19.41 4.14 3.80
CA LEU A 85 19.36 4.00 5.26
C LEU A 85 19.29 2.54 5.72
N ASP A 86 19.30 1.59 4.78
CA ASP A 86 19.20 0.17 5.08
C ASP A 86 20.58 -0.48 5.31
N SER A 87 20.61 -1.59 6.06
CA SER A 87 21.84 -2.37 6.25
C SER A 87 21.87 -3.56 5.30
N ALA A 88 23.07 -3.95 4.85
CA ALA A 88 23.27 -5.07 3.93
C ALA A 88 22.72 -6.42 4.47
N ASP A 89 22.60 -6.56 5.80
CA ASP A 89 22.10 -7.77 6.46
C ASP A 89 20.57 -7.88 6.46
N ARG A 90 19.86 -6.86 6.01
CA ARG A 90 18.40 -6.86 5.95
C ARG A 90 17.90 -7.49 4.66
N ALA A 91 17.00 -8.46 4.81
CA ALA A 91 16.30 -9.02 3.66
C ALA A 91 15.10 -8.15 3.30
N ASN A 92 15.16 -7.49 2.14
CA ASN A 92 14.03 -6.75 1.58
C ASN A 92 13.01 -7.71 1.01
N VAL A 93 11.75 -7.53 1.37
CA VAL A 93 10.67 -8.44 1.03
C VAL A 93 9.47 -7.72 0.41
N LEU A 94 8.76 -8.40 -0.47
CA LEU A 94 7.42 -8.06 -0.88
C LEU A 94 6.42 -8.87 -0.06
N ILE A 95 5.31 -8.25 0.34
CA ILE A 95 4.29 -8.88 1.18
C ILE A 95 2.95 -8.77 0.48
N ILE A 96 2.28 -9.91 0.30
CA ILE A 96 0.92 -9.99 -0.27
C ILE A 96 -0.06 -10.38 0.84
N ASP A 97 -1.10 -9.58 0.99
CA ASP A 97 -2.24 -9.92 1.83
C ASP A 97 -3.51 -9.18 1.37
N ASP A 98 -4.67 -9.58 1.84
CA ASP A 98 -5.91 -8.90 1.54
C ASP A 98 -6.67 -8.45 2.79
N SER A 99 -7.40 -7.36 2.64
CA SER A 99 -8.21 -6.81 3.71
C SER A 99 -9.57 -6.38 3.20
N MET A 100 -10.60 -6.46 4.06
CA MET A 100 -11.94 -6.06 3.68
C MET A 100 -12.06 -4.54 3.49
N PHE A 101 -12.49 -4.12 2.30
CA PHE A 101 -12.89 -2.75 1.97
C PHE A 101 -14.42 -2.69 2.03
N GLU A 102 -14.96 -2.27 3.17
CA GLU A 102 -16.39 -2.39 3.48
C GLU A 102 -17.28 -1.38 2.75
N ARG A 103 -18.43 -1.82 2.26
CA ARG A 103 -19.51 -1.03 1.64
C ARG A 103 -20.90 -1.49 2.08
N ASN A 104 -21.05 -1.88 3.32
CA ASN A 104 -22.27 -2.51 3.87
C ASN A 104 -23.56 -1.68 3.70
N ARG A 105 -23.46 -0.35 3.72
CA ARG A 105 -24.63 0.54 3.64
C ARG A 105 -25.03 0.90 2.22
N SER A 106 -24.30 0.47 1.22
CA SER A 106 -24.50 0.89 -0.17
C SER A 106 -24.96 -0.27 -1.03
N LYS A 107 -26.10 -0.11 -1.73
CA LYS A 107 -26.64 -1.13 -2.63
C LYS A 107 -26.28 -0.90 -4.12
N LYS A 108 -25.89 0.32 -4.49
CA LYS A 108 -25.68 0.75 -5.90
C LYS A 108 -24.20 0.91 -6.29
N VAL A 109 -23.27 0.39 -5.48
CA VAL A 109 -21.85 0.47 -5.79
C VAL A 109 -21.51 -0.48 -6.92
N GLU A 110 -20.82 0.02 -7.91
CA GLU A 110 -20.34 -0.75 -9.07
C GLU A 110 -19.43 -1.90 -8.61
N LEU A 111 -19.61 -3.10 -9.17
CA LEU A 111 -18.88 -4.32 -8.84
C LEU A 111 -18.99 -4.74 -7.37
N LEU A 112 -19.99 -4.24 -6.64
CA LEU A 112 -20.20 -4.62 -5.24
C LEU A 112 -20.37 -6.15 -5.11
N ALA A 113 -19.67 -6.75 -4.18
CA ALA A 113 -19.75 -8.18 -3.91
C ALA A 113 -20.03 -8.47 -2.43
N LYS A 114 -20.60 -9.65 -2.19
CA LYS A 114 -20.72 -10.26 -0.87
C LYS A 114 -19.45 -11.07 -0.64
N ALA A 115 -18.58 -10.59 0.24
CA ALA A 115 -17.31 -11.21 0.58
C ALA A 115 -17.31 -11.69 2.05
N TYR A 116 -16.61 -12.78 2.32
CA TYR A 116 -16.44 -13.28 3.69
C TYR A 116 -15.30 -12.55 4.38
N ASP A 117 -15.60 -11.94 5.52
CA ASP A 117 -14.63 -11.31 6.41
C ASP A 117 -14.09 -12.35 7.40
N HIS A 118 -12.88 -12.84 7.16
CA HIS A 118 -12.26 -13.87 8.00
C HIS A 118 -11.95 -13.40 9.42
N ALA A 119 -11.74 -12.10 9.62
CA ALA A 119 -11.45 -11.53 10.94
C ALA A 119 -12.72 -11.43 11.82
N LYS A 120 -13.88 -11.20 11.19
CA LYS A 120 -15.18 -11.06 11.89
C LYS A 120 -16.10 -12.28 11.70
N HIS A 121 -15.64 -13.30 11.00
CA HIS A 121 -16.37 -14.54 10.73
C HIS A 121 -17.79 -14.32 10.17
N CYS A 122 -17.98 -13.31 9.31
CA CYS A 122 -19.28 -12.99 8.74
C CYS A 122 -19.16 -12.50 7.28
N TYR A 123 -20.27 -12.59 6.55
CA TYR A 123 -20.35 -12.01 5.22
C TYR A 123 -20.63 -10.52 5.27
N LYS A 124 -19.92 -9.76 4.44
CA LYS A 124 -20.07 -8.32 4.28
C LYS A 124 -20.16 -7.91 2.83
N PHE A 125 -20.77 -6.76 2.57
CA PHE A 125 -20.74 -6.13 1.26
C PHE A 125 -19.53 -5.24 1.11
N GLY A 126 -18.80 -5.39 0.00
CA GLY A 126 -17.59 -4.63 -0.28
C GLY A 126 -16.68 -5.32 -1.28
N PHE A 127 -15.39 -5.17 -1.05
CA PHE A 127 -14.32 -5.72 -1.88
C PHE A 127 -13.25 -6.34 -1.00
N ARG A 128 -12.56 -7.35 -1.51
CA ARG A 128 -11.29 -7.79 -0.93
C ARG A 128 -10.20 -6.92 -1.52
N MET A 129 -9.61 -6.05 -0.73
CA MET A 129 -8.50 -5.21 -1.16
C MET A 129 -7.21 -6.00 -1.09
N LEU A 130 -6.85 -6.63 -2.21
CA LEU A 130 -5.56 -7.30 -2.36
C LEU A 130 -4.47 -6.24 -2.45
N THR A 131 -3.47 -6.33 -1.61
CA THR A 131 -2.40 -5.34 -1.49
C THR A 131 -1.04 -6.00 -1.58
N LEU A 132 -0.14 -5.38 -2.34
CA LEU A 132 1.27 -5.63 -2.34
C LEU A 132 1.97 -4.52 -1.54
N GLY A 133 2.72 -4.91 -0.52
CA GLY A 133 3.60 -4.02 0.23
C GLY A 133 5.06 -4.43 0.10
N TRP A 134 5.95 -3.54 0.48
CA TRP A 134 7.38 -3.78 0.62
C TRP A 134 7.81 -3.51 2.07
N SER A 135 8.77 -4.30 2.58
CA SER A 135 9.34 -4.08 3.91
C SER A 135 10.82 -4.46 3.95
N ASP A 136 11.61 -3.67 4.67
CA ASP A 136 12.97 -4.00 5.11
C ASP A 136 12.99 -4.61 6.52
N GLY A 137 11.82 -4.64 7.19
CA GLY A 137 11.62 -5.07 8.57
C GLY A 137 11.63 -3.94 9.60
N SER A 138 11.92 -2.71 9.19
CA SER A 138 11.78 -1.48 9.99
C SER A 138 10.74 -0.54 9.41
N THR A 139 10.68 -0.47 8.09
CA THR A 139 9.74 0.38 7.35
C THR A 139 8.87 -0.48 6.44
N PHE A 140 7.56 -0.25 6.48
CA PHE A 140 6.61 -0.82 5.52
C PHE A 140 6.13 0.26 4.55
N LEU A 141 6.10 -0.05 3.26
CA LEU A 141 5.54 0.82 2.22
C LEU A 141 4.53 0.06 1.36
N PRO A 142 3.29 0.56 1.21
CA PRO A 142 2.34 -0.02 0.27
C PRO A 142 2.79 0.25 -1.17
N VAL A 143 2.91 -0.79 -1.99
CA VAL A 143 3.34 -0.67 -3.39
C VAL A 143 2.16 -0.43 -4.31
N ASN A 144 1.17 -1.31 -4.27
CA ASN A 144 -0.04 -1.21 -5.09
C ASN A 144 -1.17 -2.09 -4.56
N SER A 145 -2.37 -1.95 -5.13
CA SER A 145 -3.53 -2.76 -4.72
C SER A 145 -4.59 -2.88 -5.80
N ILE A 146 -5.47 -3.88 -5.61
CA ILE A 146 -6.67 -4.11 -6.41
C ILE A 146 -7.85 -4.34 -5.48
N LEU A 147 -8.96 -3.68 -5.74
CA LEU A 147 -10.23 -3.96 -5.07
C LEU A 147 -10.92 -5.14 -5.79
N LEU A 148 -10.75 -6.35 -5.26
CA LEU A 148 -11.31 -7.55 -5.85
C LEU A 148 -12.80 -7.69 -5.52
N SER A 149 -13.59 -7.88 -6.56
CA SER A 149 -14.97 -8.34 -6.53
C SER A 149 -15.00 -9.88 -6.65
N THR A 150 -15.92 -10.41 -7.40
CA THR A 150 -16.01 -11.84 -7.68
C THR A 150 -16.54 -12.10 -9.09
N GLU A 151 -16.03 -13.13 -9.74
CA GLU A 151 -16.57 -13.65 -10.99
C GLU A 151 -17.95 -14.29 -10.76
N ASN A 152 -18.17 -14.88 -9.58
CA ASN A 152 -19.42 -15.55 -9.23
C ASN A 152 -20.58 -14.55 -9.14
N LYS A 153 -21.47 -14.58 -10.14
CA LYS A 153 -22.65 -13.73 -10.24
C LYS A 153 -23.60 -13.83 -9.04
N LYS A 154 -23.64 -14.97 -8.33
CA LYS A 154 -24.48 -15.14 -7.12
C LYS A 154 -24.00 -14.27 -5.95
N ASN A 155 -22.69 -14.00 -5.89
CA ASN A 155 -22.08 -13.19 -4.85
C ASN A 155 -21.83 -11.74 -5.31
N ARG A 156 -21.92 -11.46 -6.61
CA ARG A 156 -21.79 -10.10 -7.17
C ARG A 156 -23.17 -9.43 -7.17
N VAL A 157 -23.29 -8.33 -6.46
CA VAL A 157 -24.54 -7.57 -6.29
C VAL A 157 -24.82 -6.70 -7.50
N ASN A 158 -23.78 -6.04 -8.03
CA ASN A 158 -23.87 -5.16 -9.20
C ASN A 158 -22.75 -5.48 -10.17
N ASP A 159 -23.08 -5.38 -11.45
CA ASP A 159 -22.13 -5.57 -12.53
C ASP A 159 -21.24 -4.33 -12.75
N ALA A 160 -20.19 -4.51 -13.52
CA ALA A 160 -19.34 -3.43 -13.98
C ALA A 160 -20.13 -2.51 -14.94
N LYS A 161 -19.84 -1.21 -14.88
CA LYS A 161 -20.32 -0.28 -15.89
C LYS A 161 -19.64 -0.55 -17.23
N GLU A 162 -20.40 -0.41 -18.30
CA GLU A 162 -19.83 -0.43 -19.62
C GLU A 162 -18.92 0.79 -19.83
N VAL A 163 -17.71 0.52 -20.27
CA VAL A 163 -16.69 1.54 -20.56
C VAL A 163 -15.89 1.09 -21.78
N ASP A 164 -15.27 2.04 -22.49
CA ASP A 164 -14.43 1.73 -23.65
C ASP A 164 -13.31 0.74 -23.28
N LYS A 165 -13.26 -0.39 -24.00
CA LYS A 165 -12.34 -1.52 -23.79
C LYS A 165 -10.86 -1.13 -23.90
N ARG A 166 -10.54 -0.02 -24.58
CA ARG A 166 -9.18 0.51 -24.73
C ARG A 166 -8.67 1.21 -23.48
N THR A 167 -9.56 1.58 -22.54
CA THR A 167 -9.22 2.36 -21.37
C THR A 167 -8.58 1.53 -20.26
N VAL A 168 -7.78 2.18 -19.41
CA VAL A 168 -7.26 1.60 -18.16
C VAL A 168 -8.41 1.22 -17.21
N GLY A 169 -9.49 2.01 -17.22
CA GLY A 169 -10.70 1.73 -16.46
C GLY A 169 -11.37 0.40 -16.81
N TYR A 170 -11.36 0.01 -18.10
CA TYR A 170 -11.84 -1.30 -18.53
C TYR A 170 -10.93 -2.43 -17.98
N LYS A 171 -9.62 -2.31 -18.19
CA LYS A 171 -8.63 -3.31 -17.69
C LYS A 171 -8.71 -3.48 -16.18
N ARG A 172 -8.94 -2.40 -15.44
CA ARG A 172 -9.13 -2.40 -13.98
C ARG A 172 -10.37 -3.21 -13.58
N ARG A 173 -11.47 -3.11 -14.32
CA ARG A 173 -12.72 -3.87 -14.08
C ARG A 173 -12.55 -5.35 -14.37
N MET A 174 -11.85 -5.69 -15.44
CA MET A 174 -11.52 -7.08 -15.76
C MET A 174 -10.68 -7.69 -14.63
N LEU A 175 -9.65 -7.00 -14.19
CA LEU A 175 -8.79 -7.47 -13.10
C LEU A 175 -9.52 -7.57 -11.76
N ALA A 176 -10.56 -6.76 -11.54
CA ALA A 176 -11.37 -6.79 -10.32
C ALA A 176 -12.18 -8.07 -10.12
N VAL A 177 -12.50 -8.78 -11.19
CA VAL A 177 -13.27 -10.04 -11.14
C VAL A 177 -12.40 -11.29 -11.23
N GLU A 178 -11.09 -11.12 -11.43
CA GLU A 178 -10.13 -12.22 -11.49
C GLU A 178 -9.94 -12.90 -10.14
N LYS A 179 -9.40 -14.12 -10.17
CA LYS A 179 -8.97 -14.83 -8.96
C LYS A 179 -7.84 -14.06 -8.26
N GLY A 180 -7.87 -14.02 -6.94
CA GLY A 180 -6.85 -13.32 -6.14
C GLY A 180 -5.42 -13.77 -6.45
N THR A 181 -5.20 -15.04 -6.80
CA THR A 181 -3.89 -15.57 -7.21
C THR A 181 -3.41 -15.01 -8.55
N ILE A 182 -4.31 -14.78 -9.52
CA ILE A 182 -3.98 -14.14 -10.81
C ILE A 182 -3.70 -12.65 -10.59
N ALA A 183 -4.58 -11.98 -9.86
CA ALA A 183 -4.42 -10.57 -9.52
C ALA A 183 -3.10 -10.28 -8.77
N MET A 184 -2.69 -11.18 -7.86
CA MET A 184 -1.39 -11.13 -7.17
C MET A 184 -0.23 -11.07 -8.15
N LEU A 185 -0.22 -11.89 -9.20
CA LEU A 185 0.84 -11.94 -10.19
C LEU A 185 0.96 -10.62 -10.97
N GLU A 186 -0.16 -9.96 -11.28
CA GLU A 186 -0.16 -8.65 -11.94
C GLU A 186 0.44 -7.55 -11.04
N LEU A 187 0.18 -7.60 -9.72
CA LEU A 187 0.81 -6.70 -8.77
C LEU A 187 2.33 -6.93 -8.69
N LEU A 188 2.77 -8.18 -8.62
CA LEU A 188 4.19 -8.56 -8.58
C LEU A 188 4.92 -8.18 -9.86
N LYS A 189 4.34 -8.42 -11.05
CA LYS A 189 4.88 -7.98 -12.34
C LYS A 189 5.07 -6.47 -12.40
N SER A 190 4.10 -5.70 -11.84
CA SER A 190 4.20 -4.25 -11.77
C SER A 190 5.38 -3.80 -10.89
N ALA A 191 5.60 -4.45 -9.73
CA ALA A 191 6.72 -4.19 -8.84
C ALA A 191 8.06 -4.56 -9.49
N LYS A 192 8.13 -5.71 -10.17
CA LYS A 192 9.31 -6.16 -10.93
C LYS A 192 9.69 -5.18 -12.03
N LYS A 193 8.69 -4.72 -12.80
CA LYS A 193 8.89 -3.71 -13.87
C LYS A 193 9.37 -2.36 -13.34
N ALA A 194 9.00 -2.00 -12.11
CA ALA A 194 9.46 -0.78 -11.43
C ALA A 194 10.80 -0.99 -10.73
N ASP A 195 11.37 -2.19 -10.82
CA ASP A 195 12.65 -2.56 -10.25
C ASP A 195 12.72 -2.26 -8.73
N ILE A 196 11.65 -2.65 -8.01
CA ILE A 196 11.61 -2.54 -6.55
C ILE A 196 12.53 -3.62 -5.96
N PRO A 197 13.51 -3.24 -5.12
CA PRO A 197 14.49 -4.17 -4.58
C PRO A 197 13.81 -5.11 -3.57
N ALA A 198 13.68 -6.38 -3.92
CA ALA A 198 13.21 -7.42 -3.04
C ALA A 198 13.70 -8.79 -3.54
N LYS A 199 14.10 -9.66 -2.62
CA LYS A 199 14.48 -11.04 -2.92
C LYS A 199 13.32 -12.01 -2.73
N TYR A 200 12.52 -11.80 -1.70
CA TYR A 200 11.47 -12.71 -1.28
C TYR A 200 10.08 -12.09 -1.40
N VAL A 201 9.09 -12.94 -1.74
CA VAL A 201 7.66 -12.62 -1.62
C VAL A 201 7.08 -13.42 -0.45
N LEU A 202 6.41 -12.72 0.46
CA LEU A 202 5.75 -13.30 1.63
C LEU A 202 4.24 -13.28 1.44
N PHE A 203 3.59 -14.39 1.75
CA PHE A 203 2.13 -14.47 1.82
C PHE A 203 1.65 -15.55 2.79
N ASP A 204 0.39 -15.50 3.09
CA ASP A 204 -0.26 -16.49 3.94
C ASP A 204 -0.61 -17.77 3.18
N SER A 205 -1.22 -18.71 3.90
CA SER A 205 -1.60 -20.01 3.34
C SER A 205 -2.68 -19.96 2.27
N TRP A 206 -3.35 -18.81 2.08
CA TRP A 206 -4.37 -18.66 1.04
C TRP A 206 -3.77 -18.60 -0.37
N PHE A 207 -2.58 -18.02 -0.49
CA PHE A 207 -1.88 -17.85 -1.77
C PHE A 207 -0.83 -18.93 -2.04
N SER A 208 -0.59 -19.87 -1.11
CA SER A 208 0.53 -20.82 -1.14
C SER A 208 0.27 -22.12 -1.91
N SER A 209 -0.53 -22.09 -2.97
CA SER A 209 -0.68 -23.27 -3.86
C SER A 209 0.61 -23.55 -4.66
N PRO A 210 0.90 -24.81 -5.03
CA PRO A 210 2.03 -25.11 -5.91
C PRO A 210 2.06 -24.26 -7.16
N SER A 211 0.91 -24.04 -7.81
CA SER A 211 0.80 -23.15 -8.98
C SER A 211 1.24 -21.73 -8.69
N SER A 212 0.85 -21.16 -7.53
CA SER A 212 1.26 -19.81 -7.15
C SER A 212 2.75 -19.72 -6.91
N LEU A 213 3.35 -20.73 -6.25
CA LEU A 213 4.79 -20.79 -6.00
C LEU A 213 5.57 -20.79 -7.31
N HIS A 214 5.18 -21.62 -8.29
CA HIS A 214 5.78 -21.65 -9.62
C HIS A 214 5.68 -20.30 -10.32
N SER A 215 4.49 -19.72 -10.38
CA SER A 215 4.29 -18.44 -11.08
C SER A 215 5.07 -17.28 -10.44
N VAL A 216 5.27 -17.27 -9.12
CA VAL A 216 6.11 -16.27 -8.46
C VAL A 216 7.59 -16.47 -8.77
N LYS A 217 8.06 -17.73 -8.83
CA LYS A 217 9.43 -18.06 -9.25
C LYS A 217 9.69 -17.65 -10.70
N GLU A 218 8.74 -17.83 -11.60
CA GLU A 218 8.83 -17.40 -13.01
C GLU A 218 8.99 -15.86 -13.14
N ILE A 219 8.38 -15.08 -12.23
CA ILE A 219 8.59 -13.62 -12.17
C ILE A 219 10.01 -13.27 -11.67
N GLY A 220 10.71 -14.23 -11.04
CA GLY A 220 12.07 -14.08 -10.55
C GLY A 220 12.17 -13.67 -9.09
N TYR A 221 11.23 -14.09 -8.24
CA TYR A 221 11.29 -13.96 -6.80
C TYR A 221 11.33 -15.30 -6.11
N ASP A 222 12.03 -15.39 -4.99
CA ASP A 222 11.87 -16.48 -4.05
C ASP A 222 10.64 -16.27 -3.16
N VAL A 223 10.07 -17.37 -2.68
CA VAL A 223 8.86 -17.34 -1.84
C VAL A 223 9.18 -17.81 -0.44
N ILE A 224 8.66 -17.10 0.58
CA ILE A 224 8.58 -17.61 1.93
C ILE A 224 7.12 -17.47 2.38
N ALA A 225 6.43 -18.60 2.55
CA ALA A 225 4.99 -18.60 2.78
C ALA A 225 4.57 -19.62 3.83
N MET A 226 3.47 -19.33 4.54
CA MET A 226 2.77 -20.37 5.29
C MET A 226 2.03 -21.28 4.32
N VAL A 227 2.09 -22.59 4.51
CA VAL A 227 1.45 -23.59 3.67
C VAL A 227 0.33 -24.31 4.41
N LYS A 228 -0.80 -24.52 3.73
CA LYS A 228 -1.94 -25.24 4.31
C LYS A 228 -1.61 -26.71 4.55
N LYS A 229 -1.98 -27.21 5.72
CA LYS A 229 -1.95 -28.63 6.06
C LYS A 229 -3.22 -29.32 5.54
N THR A 230 -3.27 -29.58 4.24
CA THR A 230 -4.43 -30.24 3.62
C THR A 230 -4.01 -31.57 2.99
N PRO A 231 -4.83 -32.62 3.07
CA PRO A 231 -4.56 -33.89 2.39
C PRO A 231 -4.61 -33.80 0.86
N LYS A 232 -5.08 -32.66 0.32
CA LYS A 232 -5.23 -32.43 -1.13
C LYS A 232 -4.01 -31.74 -1.76
N MET A 233 -2.98 -31.38 -0.96
CA MET A 233 -1.77 -30.70 -1.45
C MET A 233 -0.57 -31.61 -1.20
N PHE A 234 0.10 -32.02 -2.25
CA PHE A 234 1.20 -32.97 -2.23
C PHE A 234 2.52 -32.26 -2.53
N PHE A 235 3.57 -32.77 -1.91
CA PHE A 235 4.97 -32.38 -2.13
C PHE A 235 5.79 -33.64 -2.29
N ARG A 236 6.79 -33.62 -3.15
CA ARG A 236 7.68 -34.77 -3.35
C ARG A 236 8.73 -34.80 -2.25
N TYR A 237 8.76 -35.90 -1.53
CA TYR A 237 9.69 -36.14 -0.44
C TYR A 237 10.22 -37.58 -0.52
N HIS A 238 11.55 -37.74 -0.73
CA HIS A 238 12.18 -39.05 -1.02
C HIS A 238 11.46 -39.79 -2.18
N ASP A 239 11.28 -39.09 -3.30
CA ASP A 239 10.64 -39.57 -4.53
C ASP A 239 9.16 -40.01 -4.41
N GLU A 240 8.54 -39.80 -3.25
CA GLU A 240 7.10 -40.02 -3.00
C GLU A 240 6.33 -38.72 -2.87
N ASP A 241 5.20 -38.64 -3.55
CA ASP A 241 4.29 -37.49 -3.40
C ASP A 241 3.41 -37.66 -2.17
N MET A 242 3.56 -36.80 -1.15
CA MET A 242 2.80 -36.89 0.10
C MET A 242 2.45 -35.53 0.70
N PRO A 243 1.36 -35.43 1.47
CA PRO A 243 1.00 -34.18 2.15
C PRO A 243 1.96 -33.89 3.32
N LEU A 244 2.08 -32.60 3.69
CA LEU A 244 2.96 -32.14 4.79
C LEU A 244 2.67 -32.81 6.12
N THR A 245 1.45 -33.21 6.39
CA THR A 245 1.09 -33.96 7.61
C THR A 245 1.71 -35.36 7.64
N THR A 246 1.75 -36.04 6.51
CA THR A 246 2.40 -37.37 6.39
C THR A 246 3.92 -37.22 6.55
N ILE A 247 4.54 -36.25 5.90
CA ILE A 247 5.97 -35.93 6.05
C ILE A 247 6.28 -35.66 7.52
N TYR A 248 5.47 -34.84 8.21
CA TYR A 248 5.66 -34.56 9.62
C TYR A 248 5.63 -35.83 10.46
N ASN A 249 4.67 -36.73 10.24
CA ASN A 249 4.51 -37.95 11.02
C ASN A 249 5.64 -38.97 10.79
N LYS A 250 6.14 -39.08 9.56
CA LYS A 250 7.25 -39.98 9.22
C LYS A 250 8.60 -39.58 9.83
N ASN A 251 8.77 -38.32 10.25
CA ASN A 251 10.07 -37.80 10.72
C ASN A 251 10.12 -37.60 12.24
N LYS A 252 11.31 -37.73 12.82
CA LYS A 252 11.58 -37.47 14.24
C LYS A 252 11.58 -35.97 14.50
N LYS A 253 10.84 -35.51 15.52
CA LYS A 253 10.70 -34.10 15.89
C LYS A 253 11.78 -33.70 16.88
N ARG A 254 12.23 -32.42 16.81
CA ARG A 254 13.07 -31.82 17.83
C ARG A 254 12.29 -31.63 19.13
N ARG A 255 12.96 -31.83 20.25
CA ARG A 255 12.39 -31.67 21.61
C ARG A 255 12.94 -30.42 22.29
N GLY A 256 12.38 -30.07 23.42
CA GLY A 256 12.84 -28.96 24.25
C GLY A 256 12.50 -27.58 23.73
N ARG A 257 13.40 -26.61 23.94
CA ARG A 257 13.19 -25.18 23.59
C ARG A 257 13.50 -24.81 22.13
N SER A 258 13.63 -25.78 21.23
CA SER A 258 13.90 -25.51 19.82
C SER A 258 12.82 -24.60 19.23
N ARG A 259 13.25 -23.60 18.43
CA ARG A 259 12.33 -22.66 17.73
C ARG A 259 11.45 -23.38 16.71
N TYR A 260 11.89 -24.50 16.15
CA TYR A 260 11.14 -25.31 15.21
C TYR A 260 11.16 -26.81 15.61
N LEU A 261 10.15 -27.53 15.13
CA LEU A 261 9.94 -28.94 15.45
C LEU A 261 10.64 -29.86 14.46
N LEU A 262 10.64 -29.50 13.20
CA LEU A 262 11.18 -30.28 12.08
C LEU A 262 11.52 -29.33 10.93
N SER A 263 12.58 -29.65 10.19
CA SER A 263 12.92 -29.04 8.92
C SER A 263 13.22 -30.12 7.92
N VAL A 264 12.63 -30.04 6.72
CA VAL A 264 12.81 -30.98 5.63
C VAL A 264 12.93 -30.26 4.29
N LYS A 265 13.68 -30.85 3.36
CA LYS A 265 13.68 -30.43 1.96
C LYS A 265 12.63 -31.25 1.23
N VAL A 266 11.85 -30.59 0.38
CA VAL A 266 10.81 -31.18 -0.48
C VAL A 266 10.88 -30.53 -1.85
N ASP A 267 10.27 -31.19 -2.83
CA ASP A 267 10.11 -30.58 -4.14
C ASP A 267 8.64 -30.20 -4.38
N VAL A 268 8.44 -29.01 -4.90
CA VAL A 268 7.14 -28.51 -5.38
C VAL A 268 7.07 -28.85 -6.87
N VAL A 269 6.27 -29.86 -7.22
CA VAL A 269 6.16 -30.34 -8.59
C VAL A 269 4.89 -29.81 -9.23
N LYS A 270 5.01 -29.24 -10.44
CA LYS A 270 3.90 -28.80 -11.26
C LYS A 270 4.26 -28.90 -12.75
N ASP A 271 3.43 -29.58 -13.53
CA ASP A 271 3.58 -29.71 -15.00
C ASP A 271 4.99 -30.14 -15.41
N GLY A 272 5.60 -31.07 -14.66
CA GLY A 272 6.97 -31.56 -14.89
C GLY A 272 8.10 -30.63 -14.40
N ILE A 273 7.78 -29.39 -13.96
CA ILE A 273 8.76 -28.46 -13.40
C ILE A 273 8.90 -28.72 -11.90
N ILE A 274 10.13 -28.80 -11.44
CA ILE A 274 10.49 -29.08 -10.05
C ILE A 274 11.11 -27.82 -9.43
N ILE A 275 10.56 -27.37 -8.30
CA ILE A 275 11.13 -26.28 -7.48
C ILE A 275 11.52 -26.88 -6.12
N PRO A 276 12.82 -26.93 -5.79
CA PRO A 276 13.23 -27.36 -4.47
C PRO A 276 12.78 -26.34 -3.42
N ALA A 277 12.32 -26.85 -2.28
CA ALA A 277 11.85 -26.00 -1.18
C ALA A 277 12.25 -26.61 0.17
N LYS A 278 12.40 -25.75 1.17
CA LYS A 278 12.60 -26.13 2.56
C LYS A 278 11.33 -25.85 3.36
N VAL A 279 10.82 -26.83 4.06
CA VAL A 279 9.65 -26.69 4.96
C VAL A 279 10.11 -26.76 6.40
N VAL A 280 9.77 -25.69 7.13
CA VAL A 280 10.04 -25.56 8.58
C VAL A 280 8.73 -25.68 9.34
N TYR A 281 8.63 -26.67 10.20
CA TYR A 281 7.48 -26.90 11.06
C TYR A 281 7.69 -26.18 12.38
N VAL A 282 6.88 -25.16 12.65
CA VAL A 282 6.98 -24.32 13.86
C VAL A 282 5.80 -24.56 14.79
N ARG A 283 5.98 -24.38 16.09
CA ARG A 283 4.88 -24.48 17.07
C ARG A 283 3.87 -23.38 16.86
N ASN A 284 2.58 -23.73 16.89
CA ASN A 284 1.53 -22.72 16.91
C ASN A 284 1.44 -22.14 18.33
N ARG A 285 1.75 -20.83 18.47
CA ARG A 285 1.72 -20.13 19.75
C ARG A 285 0.31 -20.07 20.36
N ASN A 286 -0.71 -20.02 19.50
CA ASN A 286 -2.11 -19.89 19.92
C ASN A 286 -2.75 -21.25 20.26
N LYS A 287 -2.18 -22.38 19.78
CA LYS A 287 -2.73 -23.72 19.95
C LYS A 287 -1.59 -24.71 20.21
N ARG A 288 -1.34 -25.06 21.46
CA ARG A 288 -0.18 -25.86 21.92
C ARG A 288 0.00 -27.20 21.18
N ASN A 289 -1.07 -27.82 20.74
CA ASN A 289 -1.02 -29.13 20.06
C ASN A 289 -0.97 -29.04 18.54
N GLU A 290 -0.90 -27.81 17.98
CA GLU A 290 -0.83 -27.59 16.55
C GLU A 290 0.57 -27.06 16.14
N TYR A 291 0.90 -27.28 14.88
CA TYR A 291 2.06 -26.69 14.25
C TYR A 291 1.64 -25.95 12.98
N LEU A 292 2.49 -25.03 12.56
CA LEU A 292 2.40 -24.30 11.30
C LEU A 292 3.53 -24.75 10.39
N CYS A 293 3.34 -24.71 9.07
CA CYS A 293 4.34 -25.04 8.07
C CYS A 293 4.74 -23.75 7.33
N ILE A 294 5.99 -23.34 7.47
CA ILE A 294 6.57 -22.23 6.71
C ILE A 294 7.48 -22.87 5.67
N MET A 295 7.26 -22.50 4.40
CA MET A 295 8.05 -22.99 3.27
C MET A 295 8.88 -21.87 2.66
N SER A 296 10.12 -22.17 2.30
CA SER A 296 11.00 -21.29 1.52
C SER A 296 11.43 -22.00 0.24
N THR A 297 11.36 -21.31 -0.90
CA THR A 297 11.97 -21.79 -2.16
C THR A 297 13.47 -21.51 -2.23
N ASP A 298 14.01 -20.64 -1.36
CA ASP A 298 15.44 -20.54 -1.11
C ASP A 298 15.83 -21.58 -0.05
N VAL A 299 16.36 -22.71 -0.49
CA VAL A 299 16.73 -23.83 0.37
C VAL A 299 18.01 -23.58 1.17
N ASN A 300 18.77 -22.53 0.86
CA ASN A 300 20.02 -22.19 1.51
C ASN A 300 19.81 -21.39 2.80
N LEU A 301 18.64 -20.77 2.99
CA LEU A 301 18.32 -20.07 4.23
C LEU A 301 18.32 -21.04 5.42
N SER A 302 18.84 -20.60 6.53
CA SER A 302 18.67 -21.28 7.83
C SER A 302 17.19 -21.24 8.27
N GLU A 303 16.80 -22.18 9.11
CA GLU A 303 15.43 -22.25 9.65
C GLU A 303 15.06 -20.99 10.44
N ASP A 304 16.01 -20.46 11.21
CA ASP A 304 15.82 -19.24 11.98
C ASP A 304 15.63 -18.02 11.09
N GLU A 305 16.35 -17.94 9.97
CA GLU A 305 16.15 -16.88 8.97
C GLU A 305 14.79 -16.98 8.27
N ILE A 306 14.36 -18.17 7.88
CA ILE A 306 13.05 -18.39 7.29
C ILE A 306 11.95 -17.90 8.24
N ILE A 307 12.05 -18.25 9.53
CA ILE A 307 11.09 -17.82 10.56
C ILE A 307 11.15 -16.31 10.75
N ARG A 308 12.36 -15.72 10.82
CA ARG A 308 12.58 -14.28 11.01
C ARG A 308 12.03 -13.47 9.84
N ILE A 309 12.35 -13.87 8.61
CA ILE A 309 11.92 -13.17 7.41
C ILE A 309 10.39 -13.28 7.26
N TYR A 310 9.81 -14.47 7.50
CA TYR A 310 8.36 -14.65 7.44
C TYR A 310 7.63 -13.77 8.46
N GLY A 311 8.25 -13.49 9.61
CA GLY A 311 7.70 -12.60 10.63
C GLY A 311 7.39 -11.19 10.12
N LYS A 312 8.11 -10.68 9.10
CA LYS A 312 7.85 -9.39 8.47
C LYS A 312 6.47 -9.31 7.79
N ARG A 313 5.83 -10.44 7.49
CA ARG A 313 4.46 -10.47 6.96
C ARG A 313 3.47 -9.70 7.84
N TRP A 314 3.75 -9.61 9.16
CA TRP A 314 2.90 -8.86 10.08
C TRP A 314 2.80 -7.36 9.79
N ASP A 315 3.78 -6.79 9.12
CA ASP A 315 3.84 -5.35 8.80
C ASP A 315 2.63 -4.89 7.97
N ILE A 316 2.13 -5.75 7.05
CA ILE A 316 0.95 -5.43 6.25
C ILE A 316 -0.35 -5.38 7.08
N GLU A 317 -0.44 -6.17 8.16
CA GLU A 317 -1.60 -6.15 9.06
C GLU A 317 -1.61 -4.85 9.87
N VAL A 318 -0.44 -4.38 10.33
CA VAL A 318 -0.27 -3.07 10.97
C VAL A 318 -0.66 -1.95 10.01
N PHE A 319 -0.19 -2.00 8.77
CA PHE A 319 -0.57 -1.07 7.72
C PHE A 319 -2.10 -1.00 7.52
N PHE A 320 -2.78 -2.14 7.39
CA PHE A 320 -4.24 -2.16 7.25
C PHE A 320 -4.95 -1.54 8.46
N LYS A 321 -4.46 -1.80 9.67
CA LYS A 321 -4.98 -1.20 10.91
C LYS A 321 -4.86 0.32 10.87
N VAL A 322 -3.69 0.85 10.57
CA VAL A 322 -3.43 2.30 10.48
C VAL A 322 -4.33 2.96 9.42
N CYS A 323 -4.38 2.39 8.20
CA CYS A 323 -5.20 2.93 7.13
C CYS A 323 -6.69 2.99 7.49
N LYS A 324 -7.22 1.98 8.19
CA LYS A 324 -8.63 1.93 8.59
C LYS A 324 -8.95 2.80 9.81
N SER A 325 -8.03 2.93 10.75
CA SER A 325 -8.24 3.66 12.00
C SER A 325 -8.03 5.17 11.82
N TYR A 326 -6.95 5.56 11.16
CA TYR A 326 -6.52 6.95 11.09
C TYR A 326 -6.69 7.57 9.69
N LEU A 327 -6.37 6.85 8.60
CA LEU A 327 -6.38 7.41 7.25
C LEU A 327 -7.71 7.26 6.50
N ASN A 328 -8.78 6.90 7.20
CA ASN A 328 -10.16 6.79 6.70
C ASN A 328 -10.32 5.91 5.45
N LEU A 329 -9.51 4.86 5.33
CA LEU A 329 -9.66 3.87 4.25
C LEU A 329 -11.09 3.31 4.25
N SER A 330 -11.76 3.34 3.10
CA SER A 330 -13.16 2.98 2.88
C SER A 330 -14.22 3.87 3.56
N LYS A 331 -13.86 4.86 4.37
CA LYS A 331 -14.80 5.71 5.11
C LYS A 331 -15.02 7.07 4.43
N GLU A 332 -13.96 7.71 3.97
CA GLU A 332 -13.98 9.06 3.38
C GLU A 332 -14.69 9.10 2.00
N CYS A 333 -14.40 8.15 1.12
CA CYS A 333 -14.98 8.10 -0.22
C CYS A 333 -16.38 7.48 -0.21
N LYS A 334 -17.41 8.29 -0.43
CA LYS A 334 -18.81 7.86 -0.53
C LYS A 334 -19.27 7.57 -1.98
N SER A 335 -18.36 7.58 -2.94
CA SER A 335 -18.68 7.33 -4.34
C SER A 335 -19.18 5.91 -4.60
N MET A 336 -20.08 5.79 -5.56
CA MET A 336 -20.55 4.49 -6.08
C MET A 336 -19.68 3.98 -7.24
N SER A 337 -18.75 4.79 -7.75
CA SER A 337 -17.86 4.44 -8.88
C SER A 337 -16.68 3.61 -8.39
N TYR A 338 -16.41 2.52 -9.08
CA TYR A 338 -15.26 1.66 -8.86
C TYR A 338 -13.93 2.44 -9.05
N ASP A 339 -13.87 3.32 -10.07
CA ASP A 339 -12.69 4.16 -10.32
C ASP A 339 -12.41 5.12 -9.18
N ALA A 340 -13.45 5.75 -8.62
CA ALA A 340 -13.27 6.68 -7.51
C ALA A 340 -12.83 5.98 -6.21
N MET A 341 -13.27 4.76 -5.96
CA MET A 341 -12.80 3.96 -4.82
C MET A 341 -11.34 3.56 -4.98
N THR A 342 -10.93 3.21 -6.20
CA THR A 342 -9.52 2.89 -6.50
C THR A 342 -8.63 4.14 -6.35
N ALA A 343 -9.11 5.31 -6.82
CA ALA A 343 -8.42 6.59 -6.63
C ALA A 343 -8.25 6.90 -5.13
N HIS A 344 -9.30 6.75 -4.34
CA HIS A 344 -9.24 6.94 -2.89
C HIS A 344 -8.23 6.02 -2.23
N THR A 345 -8.17 4.74 -2.60
CA THR A 345 -7.18 3.80 -2.08
C THR A 345 -5.75 4.29 -2.36
N ALA A 346 -5.49 4.79 -3.59
CA ALA A 346 -4.18 5.33 -3.95
C ALA A 346 -3.82 6.58 -3.12
N ILE A 347 -4.79 7.46 -2.83
CA ILE A 347 -4.58 8.64 -1.97
C ILE A 347 -4.23 8.20 -0.54
N VAL A 348 -4.96 7.23 0.02
CA VAL A 348 -4.67 6.69 1.37
C VAL A 348 -3.28 6.04 1.42
N PHE A 349 -2.88 5.31 0.39
CA PHE A 349 -1.54 4.73 0.30
C PHE A 349 -0.46 5.81 0.29
N THR A 350 -0.68 6.90 -0.45
CA THR A 350 0.25 8.04 -0.47
C THR A 350 0.37 8.70 0.89
N ARG A 351 -0.73 8.84 1.64
CA ARG A 351 -0.73 9.35 3.03
C ARG A 351 0.13 8.46 3.93
N TYR A 352 -0.05 7.14 3.83
CA TYR A 352 0.76 6.20 4.61
C TYR A 352 2.24 6.24 4.22
N MET A 353 2.55 6.35 2.92
CA MET A 353 3.94 6.49 2.45
C MET A 353 4.62 7.73 3.05
N MET A 354 3.91 8.85 3.13
CA MET A 354 4.43 10.07 3.76
C MET A 354 4.75 9.85 5.24
N LEU A 355 3.83 9.28 6.00
CA LEU A 355 4.05 9.00 7.43
C LEU A 355 5.23 8.03 7.64
N SER A 356 5.36 7.01 6.77
CA SER A 356 6.44 6.04 6.86
C SER A 356 7.80 6.65 6.55
N LEU A 357 7.85 7.54 5.56
CA LEU A 357 9.07 8.26 5.20
C LEU A 357 9.51 9.18 6.33
N GLU A 358 8.59 10.00 6.83
CA GLU A 358 8.85 10.91 7.95
C GLU A 358 9.36 10.18 9.19
N SER A 359 8.68 9.09 9.57
CA SER A 359 9.10 8.25 10.68
C SER A 359 10.52 7.69 10.50
N ARG A 360 10.90 7.37 9.25
CA ARG A 360 12.20 6.79 8.96
C ARG A 360 13.32 7.83 8.92
N GLU A 361 13.10 8.97 8.27
CA GLU A 361 14.10 10.05 8.11
C GLU A 361 14.38 10.74 9.44
N SER A 362 13.33 11.01 10.23
CA SER A 362 13.44 11.67 11.52
C SER A 362 13.83 10.73 12.67
N ASN A 363 13.98 9.41 12.43
CA ASN A 363 14.13 8.38 13.47
C ASN A 363 13.06 8.51 14.57
N ASP A 364 11.83 8.85 14.16
CA ASP A 364 10.74 9.13 15.06
C ASP A 364 10.27 7.84 15.77
N THR A 365 10.26 7.85 17.08
CA THR A 365 9.85 6.70 17.91
C THR A 365 8.34 6.58 18.09
N ARG A 366 7.59 7.59 17.65
CA ARG A 366 6.11 7.58 17.72
C ARG A 366 5.53 6.48 16.82
N SER A 367 4.42 5.91 17.23
CA SER A 367 3.65 5.03 16.36
C SER A 367 3.06 5.82 15.18
N MET A 368 2.72 5.14 14.07
CA MET A 368 2.07 5.77 12.91
C MET A 368 0.78 6.52 13.27
N GLY A 369 0.06 6.07 14.30
CA GLY A 369 -1.13 6.75 14.78
C GLY A 369 -0.82 8.04 15.53
N GLU A 370 0.17 8.02 16.41
CA GLU A 370 0.66 9.21 17.12
C GLU A 370 1.24 10.24 16.16
N LEU A 371 2.01 9.79 15.17
CA LEU A 371 2.56 10.67 14.14
C LEU A 371 1.45 11.32 13.30
N PHE A 372 0.40 10.57 12.95
CA PHE A 372 -0.78 11.11 12.27
C PHE A 372 -1.48 12.19 13.11
N LEU A 373 -1.68 11.94 14.41
CA LEU A 373 -2.29 12.91 15.31
C LEU A 373 -1.43 14.16 15.46
N TYR A 374 -0.13 14.00 15.62
CA TYR A 374 0.83 15.09 15.67
C TYR A 374 0.73 16.01 14.44
N PHE A 375 0.77 15.47 13.23
CA PHE A 375 0.58 16.28 12.02
C PHE A 375 -0.80 16.90 11.90
N SER A 376 -1.84 16.24 12.41
CA SER A 376 -3.19 16.82 12.41
C SER A 376 -3.29 18.01 13.36
N ASP A 377 -2.64 17.95 14.52
CA ASP A 377 -2.58 19.03 15.49
C ASP A 377 -1.73 20.19 14.96
N GLU A 378 -0.54 19.92 14.41
CA GLU A 378 0.28 20.95 13.76
C GLU A 378 -0.47 21.71 12.67
N MET A 379 -1.24 21.02 11.82
CA MET A 379 -2.04 21.66 10.78
C MET A 379 -3.21 22.48 11.35
N SER A 380 -3.75 22.11 12.51
CA SER A 380 -4.82 22.87 13.17
C SER A 380 -4.31 24.12 13.88
N ASP A 381 -3.09 24.05 14.39
CA ASP A 381 -2.47 25.11 15.19
C ASP A 381 -1.75 26.17 14.34
N ILE A 382 -1.28 25.80 13.15
CA ILE A 382 -0.66 26.75 12.22
C ILE A 382 -1.73 27.73 11.71
N THR A 383 -1.71 28.95 12.21
CA THR A 383 -2.48 30.05 11.63
C THR A 383 -1.97 30.37 10.21
N TRP A 384 -2.84 30.89 9.36
CA TRP A 384 -2.46 31.32 8.00
C TRP A 384 -1.23 32.24 8.00
N ILE A 385 -1.10 33.08 9.01
CA ILE A 385 0.00 34.04 9.18
C ILE A 385 1.32 33.30 9.46
N GLN A 386 1.30 32.32 10.36
CA GLN A 386 2.47 31.51 10.67
C GLN A 386 2.91 30.68 9.44
N ALA A 387 1.97 30.07 8.72
CA ALA A 387 2.26 29.37 7.49
C ALA A 387 2.90 30.27 6.43
N PHE A 388 2.41 31.52 6.30
CA PHE A 388 2.97 32.49 5.37
C PHE A 388 4.38 32.95 5.78
N GLN A 389 4.61 33.18 7.06
CA GLN A 389 5.94 33.52 7.60
C GLN A 389 6.95 32.38 7.37
N MET A 390 6.54 31.12 7.60
CA MET A 390 7.39 29.96 7.31
C MET A 390 7.74 29.84 5.82
N LEU A 391 6.76 30.06 4.93
CA LEU A 391 6.99 30.04 3.47
C LEU A 391 7.95 31.14 3.03
N LEU A 392 7.82 32.36 3.57
CA LEU A 392 8.76 33.46 3.32
C LEU A 392 10.17 33.11 3.79
N GLN A 393 10.30 32.52 4.97
CA GLN A 393 11.60 32.10 5.49
C GLN A 393 12.24 31.00 4.63
N MET A 394 11.46 29.99 4.22
CA MET A 394 11.93 28.95 3.29
C MET A 394 12.36 29.54 1.94
N PHE A 395 11.59 30.49 1.40
CA PHE A 395 11.93 31.16 0.15
C PHE A 395 13.22 31.96 0.28
N ARG A 396 13.39 32.68 1.38
CA ARG A 396 14.63 33.41 1.71
C ARG A 396 15.85 32.47 1.76
N THR A 397 15.73 31.32 2.43
CA THR A 397 16.76 30.30 2.52
C THR A 397 17.11 29.73 1.13
N LEU A 398 16.09 29.39 0.33
CA LEU A 398 16.30 28.88 -1.03
C LEU A 398 16.99 29.90 -1.95
N LEU A 399 16.66 31.20 -1.81
CA LEU A 399 17.37 32.25 -2.56
C LEU A 399 18.83 32.34 -2.14
N ALA A 400 19.12 32.29 -0.84
CA ALA A 400 20.50 32.34 -0.32
C ALA A 400 21.33 31.12 -0.75
N ASP A 401 20.72 29.94 -0.81
CA ASP A 401 21.42 28.68 -1.10
C ASP A 401 21.65 28.43 -2.61
N HIS A 402 20.77 28.97 -3.46
CA HIS A 402 20.77 28.63 -4.90
C HIS A 402 21.04 29.78 -5.85
N ILE A 403 21.09 31.03 -5.34
CA ILE A 403 21.34 32.21 -6.16
C ILE A 403 22.45 32.99 -5.49
N ASP A 404 23.49 33.31 -6.25
CA ASP A 404 24.64 34.13 -5.77
C ASP A 404 24.21 35.60 -5.61
N ILE A 405 23.43 35.88 -4.58
CA ILE A 405 22.92 37.22 -4.23
C ILE A 405 23.25 37.49 -2.77
N SER A 406 23.67 38.73 -2.46
CA SER A 406 23.93 39.12 -1.07
C SER A 406 22.65 39.08 -0.21
N ASN A 407 22.81 38.82 1.09
CA ASN A 407 21.69 38.83 2.04
C ASN A 407 20.92 40.15 2.06
N GLU A 408 21.63 41.27 1.90
CA GLU A 408 21.03 42.61 1.84
C GLU A 408 20.06 42.73 0.65
N LYS A 409 20.39 42.14 -0.50
CA LYS A 409 19.57 42.19 -1.70
C LYS A 409 18.38 41.22 -1.62
N ILE A 410 18.52 40.11 -0.85
CA ILE A 410 17.44 39.22 -0.52
C ILE A 410 16.43 39.94 0.38
N ASP A 411 16.91 40.70 1.37
CA ASP A 411 16.07 41.50 2.26
C ASP A 411 15.32 42.58 1.50
N GLU A 412 15.98 43.32 0.58
CA GLU A 412 15.32 44.28 -0.30
C GLU A 412 14.21 43.64 -1.15
N LEU A 413 14.41 42.42 -1.68
CA LEU A 413 13.39 41.69 -2.45
C LEU A 413 12.23 41.23 -1.60
N VAL A 414 12.49 40.77 -0.38
CA VAL A 414 11.44 40.39 0.58
C VAL A 414 10.62 41.62 1.01
N ASP A 415 11.25 42.75 1.27
CA ASP A 415 10.58 44.00 1.62
C ASP A 415 9.73 44.52 0.44
N ALA A 416 10.28 44.51 -0.77
CA ALA A 416 9.52 44.86 -1.97
C ALA A 416 8.32 43.94 -2.22
N PHE A 417 8.48 42.64 -1.97
CA PHE A 417 7.37 41.67 -2.02
C PHE A 417 6.31 41.97 -0.95
N MET A 418 6.73 42.24 0.29
CA MET A 418 5.83 42.62 1.38
C MET A 418 5.08 43.92 1.07
N ASP A 419 5.73 44.87 0.39
CA ASP A 419 5.10 46.11 -0.04
C ASP A 419 4.10 45.94 -1.18
N ALA A 420 4.33 44.96 -2.04
CA ALA A 420 3.39 44.61 -3.12
C ALA A 420 2.15 43.85 -2.65
N ILE A 421 2.12 43.35 -1.42
CA ILE A 421 0.97 42.59 -0.88
C ILE A 421 -0.25 43.53 -0.75
N PRO A 422 -1.46 43.08 -1.17
CA PRO A 422 -2.69 43.83 -1.04
C PRO A 422 -2.94 44.28 0.41
N ILE A 423 -3.44 45.51 0.59
CA ILE A 423 -3.69 46.14 1.91
C ILE A 423 -4.49 45.25 2.86
N LEU A 424 -5.46 44.50 2.34
CA LEU A 424 -6.28 43.56 3.12
C LEU A 424 -5.45 42.44 3.76
N LEU A 425 -4.44 41.94 3.05
CA LEU A 425 -3.54 40.90 3.58
C LEU A 425 -2.49 41.54 4.51
N LYS A 426 -2.00 42.74 4.17
CA LYS A 426 -1.04 43.49 4.99
C LYS A 426 -1.62 43.83 6.37
N SER A 427 -2.89 44.23 6.45
CA SER A 427 -3.57 44.50 7.72
C SER A 427 -3.75 43.26 8.61
N LYS A 428 -3.90 42.07 8.01
CA LYS A 428 -3.97 40.79 8.75
C LYS A 428 -2.60 40.30 9.23
N LEU A 429 -1.53 40.64 8.50
CA LEU A 429 -0.16 40.29 8.89
C LEU A 429 0.38 41.20 10.01
N GLN A 430 -0.12 42.43 10.12
CA GLN A 430 0.24 43.39 11.17
C GLN A 430 -0.57 43.24 12.46
N ALA A 431 -1.71 42.55 12.40
CA ALA A 431 -2.60 42.35 13.54
C ALA A 431 -2.32 41.07 14.35
N ALA A 432 -1.28 40.31 13.98
CA ALA A 432 -0.81 39.08 14.62
C ALA A 432 0.61 39.22 15.16
#